data_40a36bc92f18bcbefc83d8c0dd412294
#
_entry.id   40a36bc92f18bcbefc83d8c0dd412294
#
_cell.length_a   1.000
_cell.length_b   1.000
_cell.length_c   1.000
_cell.angle_alpha   90.00
_cell.angle_beta   90.00
_cell.angle_gamma   90.00
#
_symmetry.space_group_name_H-M   'P 1'
#
loop_
_entity.id
_entity.type
_entity.pdbx_description
1 polymer ?
#
loop_
_entity_poly.entity_id
_entity_poly.type
_entity_poly.pdbx_seq_one_letter_code
_entity_poly.pdbx_strand_id
1 'polypeptide(L)'
;FCFCVELTMNNIVAGYLFDQFGVSLSVAGVLASCYGLMNLFARSVGGIISDWASARFGMRGRLWTLWLTQTLEGVLCIFMGLSKDNLGATIAFMVFFSICVQASEGASYGIVPFISRRALGVVSGFIGAGGNAGATISTALFFTKDSIETYEGLQYLGYTVIGVTALVIPIHFPMWGSMFFPASKTATEEDYYIHNEFTPEEIKSGLAAPVQKFCNNSRNERPKWKREQDAVEASA
;
A
#
# COMPACT_ATOMS: atom_id res chain seq x y z
N PHE A 1 3.74 2.02 -4.85
CA PHE A 1 4.60 1.02 -5.52
C PHE A 1 3.93 -0.36 -5.56
N CYS A 2 3.07 -0.73 -4.61
CA CYS A 2 2.29 -2.00 -4.62
C CYS A 2 1.55 -2.21 -5.94
N PHE A 3 0.80 -1.20 -6.40
CA PHE A 3 0.09 -1.24 -7.69
C PHE A 3 1.03 -1.43 -8.90
N CYS A 4 2.24 -0.88 -8.83
CA CYS A 4 3.30 -1.13 -9.83
C CYS A 4 3.65 -2.62 -9.90
N VAL A 5 3.84 -3.27 -8.76
CA VAL A 5 4.20 -4.70 -8.69
C VAL A 5 3.06 -5.57 -9.21
N GLU A 6 1.82 -5.27 -8.84
CA GLU A 6 0.65 -6.00 -9.36
C GLU A 6 0.62 -5.97 -10.89
N LEU A 7 0.72 -4.78 -11.49
CA LEU A 7 0.67 -4.63 -12.94
C LEU A 7 1.87 -5.29 -13.65
N THR A 8 3.07 -5.17 -13.07
CA THR A 8 4.27 -5.84 -13.61
C THR A 8 4.05 -7.35 -13.64
N MET A 9 3.62 -7.93 -12.53
CA MET A 9 3.43 -9.38 -12.41
C MET A 9 2.30 -9.90 -13.31
N ASN A 10 1.20 -9.17 -13.44
CA ASN A 10 0.12 -9.53 -14.36
C ASN A 10 0.62 -9.66 -15.81
N ASN A 11 1.63 -8.89 -16.20
CA ASN A 11 2.21 -8.93 -17.54
C ASN A 11 3.22 -10.06 -17.74
N ILE A 12 3.97 -10.46 -16.69
CA ILE A 12 5.13 -11.35 -16.85
C ILE A 12 4.93 -12.78 -16.35
N VAL A 13 4.03 -12.99 -15.37
CA VAL A 13 3.99 -14.27 -14.63
C VAL A 13 3.64 -15.47 -15.51
N ALA A 14 2.74 -15.31 -16.48
CA ALA A 14 2.38 -16.41 -17.40
C ALA A 14 3.55 -16.79 -18.31
N GLY A 15 4.25 -15.78 -18.88
CA GLY A 15 5.45 -15.99 -19.67
C GLY A 15 6.55 -16.66 -18.85
N TYR A 16 6.81 -16.16 -17.64
CA TYR A 16 7.79 -16.77 -16.74
C TYR A 16 7.54 -18.24 -16.47
N LEU A 17 6.30 -18.63 -16.18
CA LEU A 17 5.94 -20.04 -15.94
C LEU A 17 6.11 -20.91 -17.19
N PHE A 18 5.73 -20.36 -18.34
CA PHE A 18 5.90 -21.05 -19.63
C PHE A 18 7.38 -21.26 -19.99
N ASP A 19 8.17 -20.19 -19.94
CA ASP A 19 9.56 -20.22 -20.38
C ASP A 19 10.47 -20.98 -19.40
N GLN A 20 10.28 -20.77 -18.10
CA GLN A 20 11.15 -21.34 -17.07
C GLN A 20 10.86 -22.82 -16.81
N PHE A 21 9.60 -23.25 -16.83
CA PHE A 21 9.21 -24.59 -16.43
C PHE A 21 8.73 -25.47 -17.60
N GLY A 22 8.67 -24.95 -18.81
CA GLY A 22 8.25 -25.71 -20.00
C GLY A 22 6.82 -26.23 -19.94
N VAL A 23 5.96 -25.65 -19.08
CA VAL A 23 4.53 -25.99 -19.02
C VAL A 23 3.81 -25.46 -20.26
N SER A 24 2.69 -26.09 -20.68
CA SER A 24 1.93 -25.56 -21.81
C SER A 24 1.39 -24.13 -21.49
N LEU A 25 1.23 -23.31 -22.53
CA LEU A 25 0.71 -21.93 -22.38
C LEU A 25 -0.64 -21.90 -21.67
N SER A 26 -1.48 -22.90 -21.90
CA SER A 26 -2.77 -23.05 -21.23
C SER A 26 -2.61 -23.27 -19.73
N VAL A 27 -1.69 -24.14 -19.33
CA VAL A 27 -1.38 -24.41 -17.91
C VAL A 27 -0.74 -23.17 -17.26
N ALA A 28 0.21 -22.54 -17.93
CA ALA A 28 0.82 -21.29 -17.45
C ALA A 28 -0.23 -20.21 -17.20
N GLY A 29 -1.20 -20.02 -18.10
CA GLY A 29 -2.30 -19.08 -17.96
C GLY A 29 -3.21 -19.39 -16.76
N VAL A 30 -3.55 -20.68 -16.58
CA VAL A 30 -4.35 -21.10 -15.40
C VAL A 30 -3.59 -20.85 -14.09
N LEU A 31 -2.31 -21.18 -14.02
CA LEU A 31 -1.47 -20.92 -12.84
C LEU A 31 -1.31 -19.41 -12.58
N ALA A 32 -1.09 -18.62 -13.63
CA ALA A 32 -1.02 -17.16 -13.54
C ALA A 32 -2.34 -16.56 -13.05
N SER A 33 -3.49 -17.14 -13.39
CA SER A 33 -4.78 -16.67 -12.90
C SER A 33 -4.93 -16.78 -11.38
N CYS A 34 -4.22 -17.72 -10.74
CA CYS A 34 -4.17 -17.80 -9.28
C CYS A 34 -3.59 -16.52 -8.65
N TYR A 35 -2.61 -15.87 -9.31
CA TYR A 35 -2.09 -14.57 -8.89
C TYR A 35 -3.19 -13.50 -8.93
N GLY A 36 -3.91 -13.39 -10.04
CA GLY A 36 -4.99 -12.40 -10.21
C GLY A 36 -6.20 -12.65 -9.30
N LEU A 37 -6.55 -13.92 -9.04
CA LEU A 37 -7.68 -14.28 -8.18
C LEU A 37 -7.53 -13.79 -6.74
N MET A 38 -6.30 -13.65 -6.23
CA MET A 38 -6.05 -13.14 -4.88
C MET A 38 -6.53 -11.69 -4.73
N ASN A 39 -6.62 -10.92 -5.82
CA ASN A 39 -7.17 -9.56 -5.80
C ASN A 39 -8.61 -9.51 -5.24
N LEU A 40 -9.40 -10.54 -5.49
CA LEU A 40 -10.80 -10.60 -5.05
C LEU A 40 -10.96 -10.52 -3.53
N PHE A 41 -10.02 -11.05 -2.76
CA PHE A 41 -10.11 -11.15 -1.29
C PHE A 41 -9.01 -10.37 -0.58
N ALA A 42 -7.76 -10.50 -1.01
CA ALA A 42 -6.61 -10.05 -0.24
C ALA A 42 -6.53 -8.51 -0.14
N ARG A 43 -7.04 -7.78 -1.13
CA ARG A 43 -7.11 -6.31 -1.07
C ARG A 43 -8.04 -5.85 0.05
N SER A 44 -9.21 -6.46 0.16
CA SER A 44 -10.16 -6.17 1.25
C SER A 44 -9.59 -6.57 2.61
N VAL A 45 -8.93 -7.73 2.69
CA VAL A 45 -8.27 -8.21 3.92
C VAL A 45 -7.18 -7.23 4.37
N GLY A 46 -6.36 -6.72 3.45
CA GLY A 46 -5.34 -5.71 3.75
C GLY A 46 -5.94 -4.43 4.36
N GLY A 47 -7.05 -3.94 3.81
CA GLY A 47 -7.81 -2.83 4.38
C GLY A 47 -8.33 -3.12 5.78
N ILE A 48 -8.95 -4.30 6.00
CA ILE A 48 -9.46 -4.72 7.31
C ILE A 48 -8.35 -4.82 8.35
N ILE A 49 -7.20 -5.41 8.00
CA ILE A 49 -6.04 -5.50 8.90
C ILE A 49 -5.53 -4.09 9.24
N SER A 50 -5.48 -3.19 8.27
CA SER A 50 -5.10 -1.79 8.47
C SER A 50 -6.05 -1.07 9.43
N ASP A 51 -7.36 -1.27 9.27
CA ASP A 51 -8.38 -0.69 10.15
C ASP A 51 -8.31 -1.28 11.56
N TRP A 52 -8.10 -2.58 11.69
CA TRP A 52 -7.92 -3.23 12.99
C TRP A 52 -6.66 -2.75 13.73
N ALA A 53 -5.55 -2.59 13.00
CA ALA A 53 -4.33 -2.03 13.56
C ALA A 53 -4.51 -0.56 13.96
N SER A 54 -5.25 0.22 13.15
CA SER A 54 -5.59 1.61 13.46
C SER A 54 -6.44 1.72 14.73
N ALA A 55 -7.43 0.85 14.92
CA ALA A 55 -8.26 0.85 16.12
C ALA A 55 -7.43 0.75 17.43
N ARG A 56 -6.27 0.06 17.37
CA ARG A 56 -5.37 -0.10 18.52
C ARG A 56 -4.27 0.96 18.59
N PHE A 57 -3.65 1.29 17.46
CA PHE A 57 -2.43 2.08 17.40
C PHE A 57 -2.58 3.42 16.67
N GLY A 58 -3.79 3.72 16.16
CA GLY A 58 -4.04 4.90 15.34
C GLY A 58 -3.34 4.82 13.99
N MET A 59 -3.03 5.96 13.39
CA MET A 59 -2.32 6.06 12.10
C MET A 59 -1.00 5.28 12.08
N ARG A 60 -0.33 5.18 13.20
CA ARG A 60 0.88 4.35 13.34
C ARG A 60 0.61 2.89 12.96
N GLY A 61 -0.54 2.35 13.35
CA GLY A 61 -0.94 0.98 12.99
C GLY A 61 -1.11 0.80 11.49
N ARG A 62 -1.70 1.78 10.80
CA ARG A 62 -1.86 1.76 9.33
C ARG A 62 -0.50 1.76 8.62
N LEU A 63 0.40 2.65 9.04
CA LEU A 63 1.75 2.74 8.46
C LEU A 63 2.55 1.45 8.66
N TRP A 64 2.48 0.84 9.86
CA TRP A 64 3.12 -0.44 10.12
C TRP A 64 2.52 -1.58 9.31
N THR A 65 1.20 -1.61 9.12
CA THR A 65 0.54 -2.62 8.28
C THR A 65 1.04 -2.53 6.85
N LEU A 66 1.06 -1.32 6.27
CA LEU A 66 1.58 -1.10 4.92
C LEU A 66 3.05 -1.52 4.82
N TRP A 67 3.88 -1.08 5.76
CA TRP A 67 5.31 -1.38 5.75
C TRP A 67 5.59 -2.89 5.83
N LEU A 68 4.88 -3.61 6.71
CA LEU A 68 5.05 -5.05 6.89
C LEU A 68 4.57 -5.84 5.67
N THR A 69 3.38 -5.54 5.16
CA THR A 69 2.82 -6.26 4.00
C THR A 69 3.67 -6.05 2.76
N GLN A 70 4.13 -4.82 2.52
CA GLN A 70 4.96 -4.50 1.36
C GLN A 70 6.40 -5.03 1.50
N THR A 71 6.97 -5.05 2.70
CA THR A 71 8.27 -5.70 2.92
C THR A 71 8.18 -7.21 2.68
N LEU A 72 7.13 -7.85 3.19
CA LEU A 72 6.91 -9.29 2.99
C LEU A 72 6.67 -9.62 1.52
N GLU A 73 5.94 -8.78 0.79
CA GLU A 73 5.80 -8.84 -0.67
C GLU A 73 7.17 -8.90 -1.35
N GLY A 74 8.08 -7.98 -1.03
CA GLY A 74 9.43 -7.97 -1.60
C GLY A 74 10.24 -9.24 -1.28
N VAL A 75 10.18 -9.71 -0.05
CA VAL A 75 10.84 -10.96 0.38
C VAL A 75 10.30 -12.18 -0.37
N LEU A 76 8.98 -12.28 -0.51
CA LEU A 76 8.36 -13.40 -1.23
C LEU A 76 8.66 -13.36 -2.73
N CYS A 77 8.78 -12.17 -3.33
CA CYS A 77 9.21 -12.00 -4.71
C CYS A 77 10.64 -12.52 -4.91
N ILE A 78 11.55 -12.24 -3.98
CA ILE A 78 12.91 -12.79 -4.01
C ILE A 78 12.88 -14.32 -3.93
N PHE A 79 12.14 -14.89 -2.99
CA PHE A 79 12.03 -16.35 -2.86
C PHE A 79 11.39 -17.01 -4.08
N MET A 80 10.41 -16.36 -4.73
CA MET A 80 9.86 -16.81 -5.99
C MET A 80 10.94 -16.91 -7.08
N GLY A 81 11.80 -15.89 -7.21
CA GLY A 81 12.92 -15.92 -8.15
C GLY A 81 14.00 -16.95 -7.80
N LEU A 82 14.25 -17.19 -6.50
CA LEU A 82 15.21 -18.22 -6.04
C LEU A 82 14.70 -19.64 -6.25
N SER A 83 13.40 -19.85 -6.36
CA SER A 83 12.76 -21.17 -6.54
C SER A 83 12.68 -21.62 -8.02
N LYS A 84 13.52 -21.07 -8.88
CA LYS A 84 13.52 -21.27 -10.34
C LYS A 84 13.55 -22.73 -10.81
N ASP A 85 14.03 -23.65 -9.97
CA ASP A 85 14.19 -25.08 -10.31
C ASP A 85 13.03 -25.93 -9.79
N ASN A 86 12.09 -25.35 -9.04
CA ASN A 86 10.97 -26.08 -8.43
C ASN A 86 9.63 -25.35 -8.67
N LEU A 87 8.87 -25.84 -9.64
CA LEU A 87 7.56 -25.29 -9.99
C LEU A 87 6.60 -25.21 -8.78
N GLY A 88 6.56 -26.25 -7.96
CA GLY A 88 5.66 -26.29 -6.78
C GLY A 88 6.00 -25.20 -5.76
N ALA A 89 7.29 -25.00 -5.47
CA ALA A 89 7.76 -23.93 -4.59
C ALA A 89 7.49 -22.55 -5.19
N THR A 90 7.74 -22.37 -6.48
CA THR A 90 7.46 -21.11 -7.19
C THR A 90 5.97 -20.75 -7.12
N ILE A 91 5.07 -21.71 -7.35
CA ILE A 91 3.62 -21.48 -7.25
C ILE A 91 3.23 -21.13 -5.81
N ALA A 92 3.76 -21.83 -4.82
CA ALA A 92 3.48 -21.53 -3.42
C ALA A 92 3.91 -20.11 -3.05
N PHE A 93 5.15 -19.73 -3.38
CA PHE A 93 5.63 -18.35 -3.16
C PHE A 93 4.83 -17.32 -3.96
N MET A 94 4.44 -17.61 -5.20
CA MET A 94 3.60 -16.74 -6.02
C MET A 94 2.24 -16.45 -5.37
N VAL A 95 1.58 -17.45 -4.79
CA VAL A 95 0.29 -17.28 -4.11
C VAL A 95 0.44 -16.40 -2.87
N PHE A 96 1.41 -16.70 -2.00
CA PHE A 96 1.67 -15.86 -0.82
C PHE A 96 2.12 -14.44 -1.18
N PHE A 97 2.96 -14.31 -2.19
CA PHE A 97 3.38 -13.03 -2.75
C PHE A 97 2.17 -12.22 -3.24
N SER A 98 1.28 -12.85 -4.02
CA SER A 98 0.06 -12.19 -4.50
C SER A 98 -0.83 -11.69 -3.36
N ILE A 99 -1.01 -12.51 -2.30
CA ILE A 99 -1.76 -12.08 -1.12
C ILE A 99 -1.14 -10.81 -0.51
N CYS A 100 0.19 -10.76 -0.38
CA CYS A 100 0.88 -9.60 0.19
C CYS A 100 0.79 -8.37 -0.72
N VAL A 101 0.93 -8.52 -2.05
CA VAL A 101 0.77 -7.43 -3.03
C VAL A 101 -0.61 -6.80 -2.90
N GLN A 102 -1.66 -7.61 -2.93
CA GLN A 102 -3.03 -7.12 -2.84
C GLN A 102 -3.34 -6.54 -1.45
N ALA A 103 -2.82 -7.16 -0.37
CA ALA A 103 -3.00 -6.63 0.98
C ALA A 103 -2.28 -5.28 1.18
N SER A 104 -1.08 -5.09 0.61
CA SER A 104 -0.37 -3.82 0.67
C SER A 104 -1.09 -2.70 -0.10
N GLU A 105 -1.77 -3.02 -1.20
CA GLU A 105 -2.65 -2.08 -1.88
C GLU A 105 -3.84 -1.69 -1.01
N GLY A 106 -4.52 -2.65 -0.40
CA GLY A 106 -5.61 -2.40 0.52
C GLY A 106 -5.19 -1.52 1.69
N ALA A 107 -4.02 -1.79 2.27
CA ALA A 107 -3.44 -0.97 3.34
C ALA A 107 -3.07 0.45 2.86
N SER A 108 -2.56 0.61 1.62
CA SER A 108 -2.29 1.92 1.02
C SER A 108 -3.56 2.76 0.90
N TYR A 109 -4.63 2.19 0.37
CA TYR A 109 -5.94 2.86 0.28
C TYR A 109 -6.56 3.12 1.66
N GLY A 110 -6.15 2.40 2.70
CA GLY A 110 -6.46 2.72 4.09
C GLY A 110 -5.80 4.01 4.60
N ILE A 111 -4.76 4.54 3.91
CA ILE A 111 -4.03 5.77 4.28
C ILE A 111 -4.41 6.95 3.37
N VAL A 112 -4.66 6.68 2.10
CA VAL A 112 -4.92 7.70 1.06
C VAL A 112 -5.98 8.75 1.46
N PRO A 113 -7.14 8.37 2.04
CA PRO A 113 -8.16 9.32 2.45
C PRO A 113 -7.71 10.34 3.50
N PHE A 114 -6.60 10.06 4.19
CA PHE A 114 -6.04 10.90 5.25
C PHE A 114 -4.96 11.88 4.76
N ILE A 115 -4.55 11.80 3.49
CA ILE A 115 -3.55 12.72 2.92
C ILE A 115 -4.18 14.09 2.66
N SER A 116 -5.31 14.13 1.95
CA SER A 116 -6.10 15.34 1.69
C SER A 116 -7.54 14.95 1.41
N ARG A 117 -8.48 15.69 1.99
CA ARG A 117 -9.91 15.48 1.69
C ARG A 117 -10.37 16.29 0.49
N ARG A 118 -9.83 17.49 0.33
CA ARG A 118 -10.15 18.36 -0.80
C ARG A 118 -9.62 17.81 -2.11
N ALA A 119 -8.39 17.29 -2.11
CA ALA A 119 -7.70 16.80 -3.29
C ALA A 119 -7.70 15.27 -3.42
N LEU A 120 -8.65 14.55 -2.79
CA LEU A 120 -8.66 13.08 -2.76
C LEU A 120 -8.61 12.45 -4.16
N GLY A 121 -9.34 13.00 -5.13
CA GLY A 121 -9.32 12.52 -6.51
C GLY A 121 -7.95 12.68 -7.18
N VAL A 122 -7.29 13.80 -6.94
CA VAL A 122 -5.94 14.09 -7.45
C VAL A 122 -4.92 13.13 -6.83
N VAL A 123 -4.96 12.95 -5.52
CA VAL A 123 -4.07 12.00 -4.80
C VAL A 123 -4.25 10.58 -5.33
N SER A 124 -5.50 10.13 -5.46
CA SER A 124 -5.80 8.79 -6.00
C SER A 124 -5.36 8.64 -7.46
N GLY A 125 -5.52 9.71 -8.27
CA GLY A 125 -5.04 9.74 -9.65
C GLY A 125 -3.52 9.61 -9.75
N PHE A 126 -2.77 10.31 -8.90
CA PHE A 126 -1.30 10.18 -8.84
C PHE A 126 -0.84 8.78 -8.41
N ILE A 127 -1.56 8.12 -7.51
CA ILE A 127 -1.26 6.73 -7.11
C ILE A 127 -1.45 5.80 -8.29
N GLY A 128 -2.58 5.91 -9.02
CA GLY A 128 -2.84 5.11 -10.21
C GLY A 128 -1.83 5.37 -11.32
N ALA A 129 -1.53 6.62 -11.63
CA ALA A 129 -0.54 7.00 -12.63
C ALA A 129 0.87 6.51 -12.25
N GLY A 130 1.24 6.67 -10.97
CA GLY A 130 2.52 6.18 -10.45
C GLY A 130 2.66 4.66 -10.53
N GLY A 131 1.57 3.92 -10.30
CA GLY A 131 1.53 2.47 -10.49
C GLY A 131 1.80 2.05 -11.92
N ASN A 132 1.12 2.66 -12.89
CA ASN A 132 1.33 2.39 -14.31
C ASN A 132 2.74 2.77 -14.79
N ALA A 133 3.22 3.95 -14.42
CA ALA A 133 4.58 4.38 -14.76
C ALA A 133 5.63 3.46 -14.14
N GLY A 134 5.45 3.10 -12.86
CA GLY A 134 6.32 2.17 -12.16
C GLY A 134 6.34 0.79 -12.80
N ALA A 135 5.19 0.26 -13.22
CA ALA A 135 5.11 -1.03 -13.90
C ALA A 135 5.87 -1.02 -15.25
N THR A 136 5.70 0.06 -16.03
CA THR A 136 6.44 0.22 -17.28
C THR A 136 7.95 0.26 -17.05
N ILE A 137 8.40 1.04 -16.06
CA ILE A 137 9.82 1.15 -15.70
C ILE A 137 10.36 -0.20 -15.20
N SER A 138 9.66 -0.86 -14.29
CA SER A 138 10.08 -2.16 -13.73
C SER A 138 10.17 -3.24 -14.81
N THR A 139 9.18 -3.29 -15.71
CA THR A 139 9.20 -4.23 -16.85
C THR A 139 10.40 -3.96 -17.74
N ALA A 140 10.64 -2.69 -18.11
CA ALA A 140 11.76 -2.31 -18.98
C ALA A 140 13.12 -2.57 -18.35
N LEU A 141 13.26 -2.39 -17.04
CA LEU A 141 14.55 -2.55 -16.36
C LEU A 141 14.89 -4.02 -16.07
N PHE A 142 13.90 -4.82 -15.68
CA PHE A 142 14.14 -6.13 -15.12
C PHE A 142 13.70 -7.31 -16.00
N PHE A 143 12.81 -7.08 -16.99
CA PHE A 143 12.17 -8.18 -17.73
C PHE A 143 12.25 -8.08 -19.26
N THR A 144 12.86 -7.03 -19.82
CA THR A 144 13.01 -6.86 -21.27
C THR A 144 14.44 -6.90 -21.76
N LYS A 145 15.42 -7.05 -20.86
CA LYS A 145 16.83 -7.10 -21.21
C LYS A 145 17.26 -8.55 -21.42
N ASP A 146 17.83 -8.87 -22.56
CA ASP A 146 18.38 -10.20 -22.88
C ASP A 146 19.48 -10.67 -21.91
N SER A 147 20.09 -9.73 -21.15
CA SER A 147 21.14 -10.02 -20.18
C SER A 147 20.65 -10.39 -18.79
N ILE A 148 19.34 -10.32 -18.53
CA ILE A 148 18.72 -10.61 -17.22
C ILE A 148 17.65 -11.67 -17.41
N GLU A 149 17.86 -12.82 -16.79
CA GLU A 149 16.86 -13.88 -16.78
C GLU A 149 15.65 -13.48 -15.93
N THR A 150 14.46 -13.92 -16.29
CA THR A 150 13.22 -13.51 -15.61
C THR A 150 13.23 -13.80 -14.11
N TYR A 151 13.84 -14.91 -13.68
CA TYR A 151 13.98 -15.23 -12.24
C TYR A 151 14.94 -14.25 -11.50
N GLU A 152 15.96 -13.70 -12.18
CA GLU A 152 16.83 -12.64 -11.65
C GLU A 152 16.06 -11.32 -11.58
N GLY A 153 15.28 -11.03 -12.62
CA GLY A 153 14.36 -9.87 -12.66
C GLY A 153 13.40 -9.85 -11.47
N LEU A 154 12.85 -11.02 -11.10
CA LEU A 154 12.01 -11.16 -9.90
C LEU A 154 12.78 -10.83 -8.62
N GLN A 155 14.03 -11.25 -8.49
CA GLN A 155 14.85 -10.91 -7.32
C GLN A 155 15.15 -9.41 -7.28
N TYR A 156 15.51 -8.79 -8.41
CA TYR A 156 15.76 -7.34 -8.49
C TYR A 156 14.49 -6.53 -8.18
N LEU A 157 13.34 -6.99 -8.67
CA LEU A 157 12.05 -6.38 -8.31
C LEU A 157 11.82 -6.47 -6.80
N GLY A 158 12.03 -7.63 -6.19
CA GLY A 158 11.86 -7.82 -4.74
C GLY A 158 12.80 -6.93 -3.91
N TYR A 159 14.08 -6.81 -4.27
CA TYR A 159 15.01 -5.86 -3.61
C TYR A 159 14.56 -4.42 -3.77
N THR A 160 14.04 -4.06 -4.95
CA THR A 160 13.51 -2.72 -5.22
C THR A 160 12.29 -2.43 -4.36
N VAL A 161 11.37 -3.40 -4.23
CA VAL A 161 10.20 -3.28 -3.35
C VAL A 161 10.62 -3.00 -1.91
N ILE A 162 11.56 -3.78 -1.36
CA ILE A 162 12.05 -3.59 0.01
C ILE A 162 12.70 -2.20 0.16
N GLY A 163 13.52 -1.78 -0.80
CA GLY A 163 14.15 -0.46 -0.80
C GLY A 163 13.15 0.69 -0.82
N VAL A 164 12.14 0.62 -1.70
CA VAL A 164 11.10 1.65 -1.82
C VAL A 164 10.18 1.64 -0.59
N THR A 165 9.96 0.50 0.05
CA THR A 165 9.17 0.41 1.28
C THR A 165 9.77 1.26 2.41
N ALA A 166 11.07 1.51 2.40
CA ALA A 166 11.71 2.43 3.35
C ALA A 166 11.15 3.86 3.28
N LEU A 167 10.56 4.26 2.13
CA LEU A 167 9.91 5.57 1.98
C LEU A 167 8.61 5.71 2.78
N VAL A 168 8.08 4.64 3.35
CA VAL A 168 6.96 4.71 4.31
C VAL A 168 7.40 5.31 5.65
N ILE A 169 8.67 5.14 6.00
CA ILE A 169 9.25 5.59 7.29
C ILE A 169 9.11 7.11 7.52
N PRO A 170 9.44 7.99 6.53
CA PRO A 170 9.33 9.43 6.70
C PRO A 170 7.89 9.96 6.65
N ILE A 171 6.88 9.15 6.33
CA ILE A 171 5.49 9.62 6.32
C ILE A 171 5.09 10.03 7.73
N HIS A 172 4.73 11.31 7.89
CA HIS A 172 4.39 11.90 9.17
C HIS A 172 3.13 12.76 9.05
N PHE A 173 2.14 12.46 9.89
CA PHE A 173 0.95 13.28 10.05
C PHE A 173 1.09 14.09 11.35
N PRO A 174 1.13 15.43 11.31
CA PRO A 174 1.40 16.23 12.51
C PRO A 174 0.47 15.89 13.68
N MET A 175 -0.81 15.67 13.43
CA MET A 175 -1.81 15.38 14.46
C MET A 175 -1.79 13.93 14.97
N TRP A 176 -1.18 12.98 14.24
CA TRP A 176 -1.19 11.55 14.58
C TRP A 176 0.20 10.93 14.74
N GLY A 177 1.23 11.60 14.24
CA GLY A 177 2.62 11.13 14.24
C GLY A 177 2.98 10.29 13.02
N SER A 178 4.03 9.49 13.15
CA SER A 178 4.54 8.56 12.13
C SER A 178 4.75 7.18 12.72
N MET A 179 5.44 6.30 11.97
CA MET A 179 5.84 4.98 12.48
C MET A 179 6.67 5.09 13.77
N PHE A 180 7.61 6.05 13.85
CA PHE A 180 8.57 6.19 14.94
C PHE A 180 8.39 7.49 15.73
N PHE A 181 8.01 8.60 15.08
CA PHE A 181 7.89 9.90 15.73
C PHE A 181 6.50 10.12 16.32
N PRO A 182 6.41 10.74 17.50
CA PRO A 182 5.15 11.02 18.14
C PRO A 182 4.34 12.11 17.41
N ALA A 183 3.03 12.16 17.69
CA ALA A 183 2.16 13.24 17.26
C ALA A 183 2.52 14.55 17.97
N SER A 184 2.29 15.69 17.29
CA SER A 184 2.32 17.00 17.92
C SER A 184 1.21 17.14 18.96
N LYS A 185 1.50 17.85 20.06
CA LYS A 185 0.52 18.15 21.10
C LYS A 185 -0.50 19.20 20.65
N THR A 186 -0.10 20.08 19.75
CA THR A 186 -0.88 21.27 19.34
C THR A 186 -1.59 21.12 17.99
N ALA A 187 -1.12 20.19 17.13
CA ALA A 187 -1.74 20.01 15.82
C ALA A 187 -3.11 19.34 15.94
N THR A 188 -4.10 19.89 15.23
CA THR A 188 -5.46 19.40 15.18
C THR A 188 -5.84 18.95 13.76
N GLU A 189 -6.87 18.12 13.65
CA GLU A 189 -7.43 17.68 12.37
C GLU A 189 -8.09 18.85 11.63
N GLU A 190 -8.70 19.78 12.36
CA GLU A 190 -9.29 21.00 11.81
C GLU A 190 -8.24 21.89 11.16
N ASP A 191 -7.08 22.10 11.81
CA ASP A 191 -5.99 22.87 11.22
C ASP A 191 -5.49 22.22 9.95
N TYR A 192 -5.31 20.90 9.96
CA TYR A 192 -4.76 20.17 8.81
C TYR A 192 -5.71 20.14 7.62
N TYR A 193 -7.01 19.82 7.82
CA TYR A 193 -7.96 19.60 6.72
C TYR A 193 -8.82 20.81 6.38
N ILE A 194 -8.99 21.77 7.30
CA ILE A 194 -9.90 22.91 7.08
C ILE A 194 -9.07 24.16 6.90
N HIS A 195 -8.30 24.57 7.90
CA HIS A 195 -7.60 25.84 7.85
C HIS A 195 -6.47 25.88 6.81
N ASN A 196 -5.82 24.73 6.52
CA ASN A 196 -4.79 24.66 5.50
C ASN A 196 -5.33 24.39 4.08
N GLU A 197 -6.50 23.76 3.94
CA GLU A 197 -7.04 23.39 2.62
C GLU A 197 -8.10 24.37 2.09
N PHE A 198 -8.73 25.18 2.95
CA PHE A 198 -9.82 26.09 2.58
C PHE A 198 -9.51 27.53 3.00
N THR A 199 -9.94 28.49 2.16
CA THR A 199 -9.88 29.90 2.49
C THR A 199 -10.95 30.27 3.53
N PRO A 200 -10.76 31.40 4.29
CA PRO A 200 -11.78 31.85 5.23
C PRO A 200 -13.16 32.11 4.61
N GLU A 201 -13.20 32.49 3.32
CA GLU A 201 -14.43 32.73 2.57
C GLU A 201 -15.14 31.42 2.24
N GLU A 202 -14.39 30.38 1.83
CA GLU A 202 -14.92 29.05 1.56
C GLU A 202 -15.46 28.38 2.85
N ILE A 203 -14.80 28.61 3.99
CA ILE A 203 -15.29 28.11 5.28
C ILE A 203 -16.63 28.79 5.64
N LYS A 204 -16.71 30.11 5.49
CA LYS A 204 -17.95 30.87 5.76
C LYS A 204 -19.09 30.49 4.83
N SER A 205 -18.81 30.11 3.58
CA SER A 205 -19.82 29.66 2.61
C SER A 205 -20.36 28.25 2.89
N GLY A 206 -19.76 27.53 3.86
CA GLY A 206 -20.13 26.17 4.23
C GLY A 206 -19.52 25.08 3.33
N LEU A 207 -18.60 25.43 2.43
CA LEU A 207 -17.93 24.45 1.54
C LEU A 207 -17.10 23.42 2.33
N ALA A 208 -16.59 23.78 3.49
CA ALA A 208 -15.82 22.90 4.36
C ALA A 208 -16.69 21.96 5.24
N ALA A 209 -18.01 22.13 5.28
CA ALA A 209 -18.88 21.35 6.18
C ALA A 209 -18.77 19.82 6.05
N PRO A 210 -18.66 19.20 4.84
CA PRO A 210 -18.45 17.77 4.72
C PRO A 210 -17.10 17.32 5.32
N VAL A 211 -16.07 18.17 5.26
CA VAL A 211 -14.74 17.89 5.79
C VAL A 211 -14.72 17.98 7.31
N GLN A 212 -15.53 18.85 7.90
CA GLN A 212 -15.69 18.91 9.36
C GLN A 212 -16.16 17.58 9.97
N LYS A 213 -17.11 16.92 9.32
CA LYS A 213 -17.55 15.58 9.75
C LYS A 213 -16.42 14.55 9.66
N PHE A 214 -15.59 14.64 8.62
CA PHE A 214 -14.41 13.78 8.48
C PHE A 214 -13.38 14.06 9.58
N CYS A 215 -13.09 15.33 9.91
CA CYS A 215 -12.20 15.70 11.01
C CYS A 215 -12.61 15.04 12.32
N ASN A 216 -13.90 15.09 12.67
CA ASN A 216 -14.41 14.45 13.88
C ASN A 216 -14.21 12.93 13.88
N ASN A 217 -14.50 12.27 12.75
CA ASN A 217 -14.34 10.83 12.62
C ASN A 217 -12.86 10.41 12.62
N SER A 218 -11.97 11.21 12.04
CA SER A 218 -10.55 10.92 11.93
C SER A 218 -9.78 11.04 13.25
N ARG A 219 -10.39 11.57 14.31
CA ARG A 219 -9.84 11.56 15.67
C ARG A 219 -9.57 10.15 16.19
N ASN A 220 -10.22 9.12 15.64
CA ASN A 220 -9.91 7.72 15.93
C ASN A 220 -8.50 7.31 15.50
N GLU A 221 -7.87 8.05 14.57
CA GLU A 221 -6.47 7.83 14.14
C GLU A 221 -5.43 8.40 15.12
N ARG A 222 -5.87 9.13 16.16
CA ARG A 222 -5.00 9.67 17.21
C ARG A 222 -4.32 8.54 17.99
N PRO A 223 -3.08 8.74 18.48
CA PRO A 223 -2.45 7.80 19.39
C PRO A 223 -3.25 7.65 20.69
N LYS A 224 -3.12 6.49 21.34
CA LYS A 224 -3.93 6.10 22.51
C LYS A 224 -3.95 7.18 23.61
N TRP A 225 -2.78 7.75 23.94
CA TRP A 225 -2.67 8.77 24.98
C TRP A 225 -3.51 10.03 24.69
N LYS A 226 -3.59 10.43 23.41
CA LYS A 226 -4.37 11.61 22.99
C LYS A 226 -5.88 11.31 23.02
N ARG A 227 -6.28 10.09 22.64
CA ARG A 227 -7.70 9.64 22.74
C ARG A 227 -8.18 9.57 24.20
N GLU A 228 -7.32 9.13 25.12
CA GLU A 228 -7.62 9.08 26.54
C GLU A 228 -7.76 10.50 27.13
N GLN A 229 -6.94 11.44 26.70
CA GLN A 229 -7.07 12.86 27.09
C GLN A 229 -8.40 13.44 26.60
N ASP A 230 -8.76 13.24 25.32
CA ASP A 230 -10.03 13.68 24.76
C ASP A 230 -11.24 13.14 25.54
N ALA A 231 -11.17 11.87 25.97
CA ALA A 231 -12.24 11.24 26.74
C ALA A 231 -12.41 11.85 28.16
N VAL A 232 -11.32 12.22 28.79
CA VAL A 232 -11.33 12.93 30.09
C VAL A 232 -11.91 14.32 29.93
N GLU A 233 -11.48 15.09 28.92
CA GLU A 233 -11.99 16.43 28.64
C GLU A 233 -13.49 16.43 28.29
N ALA A 234 -13.98 15.40 27.59
CA ALA A 234 -15.41 15.26 27.26
C ALA A 234 -16.29 14.87 28.46
N SER A 235 -15.70 14.37 29.56
CA SER A 235 -16.41 13.94 30.77
C SER A 235 -16.43 15.01 31.88
N ALA A 236 -15.66 16.09 31.71
CA ALA A 236 -15.57 17.23 32.65
C ALA A 236 -16.54 18.34 32.28
#